data_133103df0876683d234f17073edd37c0
#
_entry.id   133103df0876683d234f17073edd37c0
#
_cell.length_a   1.000
_cell.length_b   1.000
_cell.length_c   1.000
_cell.angle_alpha   90.00
_cell.angle_beta   90.00
_cell.angle_gamma   90.00
#
_symmetry.space_group_name_H-M   'P 1'
#
loop_
_entity.id
_entity.type
_entity.pdbx_description
1 polymer ?
#
loop_
_entity_poly.entity_id
_entity_poly.type
_entity_poly.pdbx_seq_one_letter_code
_entity_poly.pdbx_strand_id
1 'polypeptide(L)'
;MDKDNKDKSKETKSGASRRDFLKTSTIAAGAVAAAMTVPGVSAAQETECQPTNPYGSRPGGGVSLPDYYKPWPAIKNNNFYIPGQEILPKNEMRIFFLGSTPWPPTQLQSGTSMLVELGNGTMQPRRFFFDMGNGSIRNAIALQVPAPLINDIFLSHLHSDHFADLPYMYPFRAFSGGFEALRVYGPSGRTPELGTKHMIKHMREMNRWHEESFNVNPMGDGLEIEVTEFDWKEENGIVYNKDGVVVRHWPRSHVKDGASAYRLDWEDAGLSFVWTGDGRPDELSAKYGKGADVFVSEGTIDTPTLSSYKLGAPPELWEYTIDIFHTMYYAAGYLFKQAQPRIGCICHYEWSGSGLDAESVAEVRSNWDGLFMFGGPDVQVLNVSKDAIWAREALMPEGAAPPSMDPRWLLKPGEKLPETMTLPTPTMPREMQQEQFVRDLEIDPHKYYPPGEYRKPVQKWPGITLNPREMLAARGIKIDDD
;
A
#
# COMPACT_ATOMS: atom_id res chain seq x y z
N MET A 1 -37.53 34.77 49.30
CA MET A 1 -38.70 34.96 48.50
C MET A 1 -38.34 34.38 47.14
N ASP A 2 -38.49 33.10 47.04
CA ASP A 2 -39.59 32.34 46.44
C ASP A 2 -39.97 32.73 44.99
N LYS A 3 -39.66 31.93 44.06
CA LYS A 3 -40.59 31.03 43.38
C LYS A 3 -39.95 30.17 42.31
N ASP A 4 -40.20 28.87 42.47
CA ASP A 4 -40.08 27.79 41.49
C ASP A 4 -40.59 28.15 40.10
N ASN A 5 -39.87 27.66 39.07
CA ASN A 5 -40.52 27.21 37.86
C ASN A 5 -39.81 25.96 37.31
N LYS A 6 -40.48 24.83 37.51
CA LYS A 6 -40.15 23.55 36.86
C LYS A 6 -40.63 23.62 35.43
N ASP A 7 -39.72 23.47 34.49
CA ASP A 7 -40.12 23.12 33.13
C ASP A 7 -39.60 21.76 32.73
N LYS A 8 -40.54 20.90 32.34
CA LYS A 8 -40.32 19.51 31.93
C LYS A 8 -39.89 19.49 30.47
N SER A 9 -38.66 19.24 30.18
CA SER A 9 -38.24 18.86 28.81
C SER A 9 -38.43 17.35 28.62
N LYS A 10 -39.25 17.01 27.64
CA LYS A 10 -39.53 15.67 27.17
C LYS A 10 -38.25 15.04 26.57
N GLU A 11 -37.83 13.93 27.13
CA GLU A 11 -36.89 13.01 26.47
C GLU A 11 -37.52 12.40 25.22
N THR A 12 -37.01 12.77 24.06
CA THR A 12 -37.23 12.02 22.83
C THR A 12 -36.18 10.89 22.73
N LYS A 13 -36.59 9.70 23.07
CA LYS A 13 -35.85 8.49 22.74
C LYS A 13 -35.94 8.23 21.24
N SER A 14 -34.87 8.37 20.48
CA SER A 14 -34.74 7.71 19.18
C SER A 14 -33.28 7.37 18.93
N GLY A 15 -32.96 6.14 19.19
CA GLY A 15 -31.71 5.52 18.83
C GLY A 15 -31.94 4.05 18.57
N ALA A 16 -32.40 3.72 17.37
CA ALA A 16 -32.40 2.32 16.94
C ALA A 16 -30.95 1.84 16.88
N SER A 17 -30.64 0.79 17.61
CA SER A 17 -29.29 0.23 17.65
C SER A 17 -28.97 -0.47 16.31
N ARG A 18 -27.70 -0.49 15.92
CA ARG A 18 -27.19 -1.24 14.75
C ARG A 18 -27.67 -2.71 14.70
N ARG A 19 -27.97 -3.29 15.86
CA ARG A 19 -28.52 -4.65 15.96
C ARG A 19 -29.97 -4.77 15.48
N ASP A 20 -30.76 -3.71 15.58
CA ASP A 20 -32.15 -3.74 15.15
C ASP A 20 -32.30 -3.54 13.64
N PHE A 21 -31.36 -2.81 13.02
CA PHE A 21 -31.26 -2.67 11.57
C PHE A 21 -30.94 -4.00 10.86
N LEU A 22 -30.08 -4.83 11.44
CA LEU A 22 -29.71 -6.13 10.86
C LEU A 22 -30.82 -7.17 10.99
N LYS A 23 -31.73 -7.05 11.98
CA LYS A 23 -32.87 -7.96 12.12
C LYS A 23 -34.01 -7.68 11.14
N THR A 24 -34.14 -6.43 10.71
CA THR A 24 -35.18 -6.02 9.75
C THR A 24 -34.77 -6.32 8.29
N SER A 25 -33.48 -6.37 7.99
CA SER A 25 -32.98 -6.67 6.65
C SER A 25 -33.10 -8.14 6.25
N THR A 26 -33.15 -9.03 7.22
CA THR A 26 -33.25 -10.50 6.97
C THR A 26 -34.65 -10.96 6.62
N ILE A 27 -35.68 -10.17 6.90
CA ILE A 27 -37.09 -10.53 6.61
C ILE A 27 -37.50 -10.06 5.21
N ALA A 28 -36.86 -9.04 4.65
CA ALA A 28 -37.19 -8.53 3.33
C ALA A 28 -36.59 -9.35 2.16
N ALA A 29 -35.53 -10.14 2.41
CA ALA A 29 -34.91 -10.99 1.39
C ALA A 29 -35.68 -12.31 1.12
N GLY A 30 -36.58 -12.71 2.00
CA GLY A 30 -37.35 -13.95 1.86
C GLY A 30 -38.65 -13.85 1.04
N ALA A 31 -39.12 -12.65 0.72
CA ALA A 31 -40.44 -12.45 0.13
C ALA A 31 -40.44 -12.13 -1.38
N VAL A 32 -39.29 -12.00 -2.03
CA VAL A 32 -39.19 -11.65 -3.47
C VAL A 32 -38.87 -12.85 -4.35
N ALA A 33 -38.58 -14.03 -3.80
CA ALA A 33 -38.24 -15.23 -4.58
C ALA A 33 -39.48 -16.02 -5.12
N ALA A 34 -40.71 -15.56 -4.94
CA ALA A 34 -41.91 -16.34 -5.24
C ALA A 34 -42.77 -15.88 -6.42
N ALA A 35 -42.31 -15.01 -7.29
CA ALA A 35 -43.12 -14.60 -8.43
C ALA A 35 -42.30 -14.17 -9.64
N MET A 36 -41.76 -15.15 -10.40
CA MET A 36 -41.51 -15.05 -11.84
C MET A 36 -41.12 -16.44 -12.40
N THR A 37 -42.11 -17.30 -12.62
CA THR A 37 -41.95 -18.43 -13.52
C THR A 37 -42.30 -17.99 -14.94
N VAL A 38 -41.28 -17.78 -15.78
CA VAL A 38 -41.43 -17.64 -17.21
C VAL A 38 -41.28 -19.05 -17.83
N PRO A 39 -42.24 -19.59 -18.58
CA PRO A 39 -42.11 -20.89 -19.20
C PRO A 39 -41.20 -20.77 -20.42
N GLY A 40 -40.14 -21.53 -20.46
CA GLY A 40 -39.37 -21.74 -21.71
C GLY A 40 -37.86 -21.60 -21.66
N VAL A 41 -37.21 -21.62 -20.51
CA VAL A 41 -35.74 -21.73 -20.43
C VAL A 41 -35.39 -23.10 -19.88
N SER A 42 -34.73 -23.94 -20.68
CA SER A 42 -34.22 -25.23 -20.26
C SER A 42 -33.32 -25.05 -19.05
N ALA A 43 -33.53 -25.90 -18.04
CA ALA A 43 -32.71 -25.94 -16.85
C ALA A 43 -31.23 -26.11 -17.23
N ALA A 44 -30.48 -25.01 -17.22
CA ALA A 44 -29.04 -25.10 -17.05
C ALA A 44 -28.79 -25.72 -15.67
N GLN A 45 -28.01 -26.80 -15.64
CA GLN A 45 -27.59 -27.41 -14.38
C GLN A 45 -27.11 -26.32 -13.44
N GLU A 46 -27.77 -26.21 -12.29
CA GLU A 46 -27.29 -25.44 -11.17
C GLU A 46 -25.94 -26.04 -10.75
N THR A 47 -24.86 -25.46 -11.27
CA THR A 47 -23.58 -25.60 -10.61
C THR A 47 -23.76 -24.88 -9.28
N GLU A 48 -23.85 -25.64 -8.17
CA GLU A 48 -23.77 -25.12 -6.83
C GLU A 48 -22.60 -24.12 -6.78
N CYS A 49 -22.93 -22.85 -6.70
CA CYS A 49 -21.96 -21.84 -6.31
C CYS A 49 -21.55 -22.18 -4.89
N GLN A 50 -20.49 -22.93 -4.74
CA GLN A 50 -19.83 -23.06 -3.43
C GLN A 50 -19.49 -21.63 -2.98
N PRO A 51 -19.89 -21.21 -1.78
CA PRO A 51 -19.52 -19.91 -1.28
C PRO A 51 -17.99 -19.85 -1.21
N THR A 52 -17.40 -19.20 -2.19
CA THR A 52 -15.97 -18.92 -2.17
C THR A 52 -15.74 -18.04 -0.95
N ASN A 53 -14.98 -18.53 0.02
CA ASN A 53 -14.52 -17.72 1.12
C ASN A 53 -13.76 -16.52 0.53
N PRO A 54 -14.26 -15.28 0.62
CA PRO A 54 -13.63 -14.12 -0.01
C PRO A 54 -12.23 -13.85 0.54
N TYR A 55 -11.87 -14.48 1.64
CA TYR A 55 -10.55 -14.35 2.27
C TYR A 55 -9.56 -15.45 1.88
N GLY A 56 -9.85 -16.23 0.84
CA GLY A 56 -9.06 -17.40 0.50
C GLY A 56 -8.91 -18.33 1.69
N SER A 57 -8.99 -19.61 1.49
CA SER A 57 -8.71 -20.54 2.59
C SER A 57 -7.24 -20.38 2.98
N ARG A 58 -7.01 -20.04 4.23
CA ARG A 58 -5.67 -20.08 4.81
C ARG A 58 -5.03 -21.43 4.50
N PRO A 59 -3.72 -21.47 4.22
CA PRO A 59 -2.99 -22.73 4.20
C PRO A 59 -3.32 -23.49 5.50
N GLY A 60 -4.00 -24.61 5.40
CA GLY A 60 -4.50 -25.34 6.56
C GLY A 60 -6.02 -25.45 6.68
N GLY A 61 -6.80 -24.76 5.86
CA GLY A 61 -8.27 -24.82 5.85
C GLY A 61 -8.88 -25.93 5.00
N GLY A 62 -8.15 -26.98 4.66
CA GLY A 62 -8.70 -28.15 3.95
C GLY A 62 -8.87 -27.97 2.43
N VAL A 63 -8.44 -26.86 1.86
CA VAL A 63 -8.47 -26.63 0.40
C VAL A 63 -7.17 -27.12 -0.21
N SER A 64 -7.25 -27.92 -1.25
CA SER A 64 -6.07 -28.38 -1.97
C SER A 64 -5.39 -27.20 -2.66
N LEU A 65 -4.08 -27.05 -2.50
CA LEU A 65 -3.26 -26.01 -3.15
C LEU A 65 -3.48 -25.91 -4.66
N PRO A 66 -3.66 -27.02 -5.42
CA PRO A 66 -3.93 -26.95 -6.85
C PRO A 66 -5.16 -26.13 -7.21
N ASP A 67 -6.20 -26.14 -6.38
CA ASP A 67 -7.43 -25.39 -6.64
C ASP A 67 -7.28 -23.91 -6.31
N TYR A 68 -6.41 -23.57 -5.38
CA TYR A 68 -6.05 -22.20 -5.06
C TYR A 68 -5.20 -21.54 -6.17
N TYR A 69 -4.37 -22.34 -6.85
CA TYR A 69 -3.49 -21.87 -7.92
C TYR A 69 -4.05 -22.04 -9.32
N LYS A 70 -5.19 -22.66 -9.48
CA LYS A 70 -5.87 -22.60 -10.78
C LYS A 70 -6.16 -21.15 -11.09
N PRO A 71 -5.64 -20.61 -12.20
CA PRO A 71 -6.00 -19.27 -12.59
C PRO A 71 -7.52 -19.27 -12.79
N TRP A 72 -8.21 -18.66 -11.84
CA TRP A 72 -9.59 -18.31 -12.05
C TRP A 72 -9.61 -17.50 -13.35
N PRO A 73 -10.51 -17.80 -14.32
CA PRO A 73 -10.75 -16.86 -15.39
C PRO A 73 -11.00 -15.53 -14.68
N ALA A 74 -10.13 -14.55 -14.92
CA ALA A 74 -10.17 -13.29 -14.24
C ALA A 74 -11.55 -12.68 -14.47
N ILE A 75 -12.47 -12.90 -13.54
CA ILE A 75 -13.69 -12.12 -13.50
C ILE A 75 -13.21 -10.76 -13.06
N LYS A 76 -12.87 -9.91 -14.05
CA LYS A 76 -12.59 -8.51 -13.79
C LYS A 76 -13.84 -7.94 -13.17
N ASN A 77 -13.83 -7.81 -11.85
CA ASN A 77 -14.83 -7.00 -11.21
C ASN A 77 -14.52 -5.54 -11.56
N ASN A 78 -15.32 -4.97 -12.46
CA ASN A 78 -15.09 -3.61 -12.93
C ASN A 78 -15.44 -2.55 -11.88
N ASN A 79 -16.12 -2.92 -10.79
CA ASN A 79 -16.60 -2.00 -9.77
C ASN A 79 -15.68 -1.96 -8.55
N PHE A 80 -15.16 -3.12 -8.13
CA PHE A 80 -14.35 -3.25 -6.94
C PHE A 80 -13.09 -4.06 -7.21
N TYR A 81 -12.03 -3.74 -6.49
CA TYR A 81 -10.83 -4.56 -6.42
C TYR A 81 -10.92 -5.46 -5.18
N ILE A 82 -10.78 -6.76 -5.39
CA ILE A 82 -10.74 -7.74 -4.30
C ILE A 82 -9.29 -8.19 -4.12
N PRO A 83 -8.66 -7.88 -2.97
CA PRO A 83 -7.26 -8.20 -2.72
C PRO A 83 -6.92 -9.68 -2.91
N GLY A 84 -5.80 -9.94 -3.59
CA GLY A 84 -5.27 -11.29 -3.78
C GLY A 84 -6.04 -12.18 -4.77
N GLN A 85 -7.06 -11.67 -5.45
CA GLN A 85 -7.89 -12.48 -6.36
C GLN A 85 -7.61 -12.23 -7.85
N GLU A 86 -6.86 -11.19 -8.18
CA GLU A 86 -6.65 -10.80 -9.57
C GLU A 86 -5.19 -10.94 -10.00
N ILE A 87 -4.96 -11.64 -11.10
CA ILE A 87 -3.71 -11.57 -11.83
C ILE A 87 -3.73 -10.28 -12.65
N LEU A 88 -2.70 -9.45 -12.53
CA LEU A 88 -2.54 -8.28 -13.38
C LEU A 88 -2.09 -8.73 -14.78
N PRO A 89 -2.88 -8.48 -15.84
CA PRO A 89 -2.54 -8.88 -17.21
C PRO A 89 -1.20 -8.28 -17.67
N LYS A 90 -0.59 -8.92 -18.67
CA LYS A 90 0.57 -8.31 -19.34
C LYS A 90 0.18 -6.97 -19.96
N ASN A 91 1.10 -6.01 -19.94
CA ASN A 91 0.95 -4.68 -20.50
C ASN A 91 -0.20 -3.85 -19.86
N GLU A 92 -0.60 -4.21 -18.66
CA GLU A 92 -1.53 -3.44 -17.84
C GLU A 92 -0.80 -2.93 -16.60
N MET A 93 -0.91 -1.65 -16.32
CA MET A 93 -0.41 -1.00 -15.11
C MET A 93 -1.54 -0.85 -14.11
N ARG A 94 -1.25 -1.09 -12.84
CA ARG A 94 -2.19 -0.86 -11.74
C ARG A 94 -1.54 0.03 -10.69
N ILE A 95 -2.25 1.06 -10.29
CA ILE A 95 -1.82 1.98 -9.25
C ILE A 95 -2.76 1.84 -8.06
N PHE A 96 -2.20 1.60 -6.89
CA PHE A 96 -2.90 1.69 -5.62
C PHE A 96 -2.51 2.99 -4.92
N PHE A 97 -3.50 3.77 -4.56
CA PHE A 97 -3.32 4.92 -3.68
C PHE A 97 -3.37 4.41 -2.24
N LEU A 98 -2.22 3.98 -1.70
CA LEU A 98 -2.11 3.37 -0.37
C LEU A 98 -2.31 4.38 0.75
N GLY A 99 -2.05 5.64 0.46
CA GLY A 99 -2.27 6.77 1.34
C GLY A 99 -2.31 8.05 0.52
N SER A 100 -3.18 8.96 0.90
CA SER A 100 -3.50 10.14 0.09
C SER A 100 -3.61 11.44 0.88
N THR A 101 -3.18 11.46 2.15
CA THR A 101 -3.31 12.66 2.99
C THR A 101 -1.97 13.19 3.47
N PRO A 102 -1.85 14.52 3.61
CA PRO A 102 -0.81 15.15 4.40
C PRO A 102 -1.04 14.93 5.91
N TRP A 103 -0.22 15.57 6.73
CA TRP A 103 -0.44 15.61 8.19
C TRP A 103 -1.66 16.48 8.56
N PRO A 104 -2.48 16.07 9.53
CA PRO A 104 -2.53 14.76 10.20
C PRO A 104 -3.28 13.70 9.39
N PRO A 105 -2.89 12.41 9.48
CA PRO A 105 -3.65 11.34 8.86
C PRO A 105 -5.02 11.18 9.53
N THR A 106 -5.96 10.59 8.81
CA THR A 106 -7.29 10.24 9.33
C THR A 106 -7.48 8.72 9.36
N GLN A 107 -8.63 8.25 9.86
CA GLN A 107 -8.93 6.82 9.77
C GLN A 107 -9.11 6.33 8.32
N LEU A 108 -9.58 7.23 7.44
CA LEU A 108 -9.87 6.93 6.04
C LEU A 108 -8.70 7.24 5.09
N GLN A 109 -7.73 8.03 5.55
CA GLN A 109 -6.59 8.42 4.74
C GLN A 109 -5.29 8.20 5.51
N SER A 110 -4.44 7.36 4.99
CA SER A 110 -3.05 7.19 5.43
C SER A 110 -2.15 8.23 4.79
N GLY A 111 -0.94 8.41 5.33
CA GLY A 111 0.10 9.27 4.76
C GLY A 111 0.44 8.89 3.32
N THR A 112 0.89 9.85 2.56
CA THR A 112 1.05 9.75 1.10
C THR A 112 1.92 8.58 0.67
N SER A 113 1.35 7.73 -0.18
CA SER A 113 2.06 6.60 -0.80
C SER A 113 1.27 6.03 -1.97
N MET A 114 1.98 5.69 -3.02
CA MET A 114 1.41 4.99 -4.17
C MET A 114 2.24 3.75 -4.49
N LEU A 115 1.55 2.65 -4.80
CA LEU A 115 2.15 1.44 -5.34
C LEU A 115 1.79 1.32 -6.81
N VAL A 116 2.79 1.32 -7.67
CA VAL A 116 2.65 1.06 -9.10
C VAL A 116 3.06 -0.37 -9.39
N GLU A 117 2.14 -1.15 -9.92
CA GLU A 117 2.37 -2.52 -10.38
C GLU A 117 2.36 -2.60 -11.90
N LEU A 118 3.37 -3.26 -12.49
CA LEU A 118 3.47 -3.53 -13.91
C LEU A 118 3.18 -5.00 -14.18
N GLY A 119 2.11 -5.27 -14.90
CA GLY A 119 1.56 -6.59 -15.12
C GLY A 119 2.41 -7.45 -16.04
N ASN A 120 2.72 -8.65 -15.60
CA ASN A 120 3.44 -9.67 -16.36
C ASN A 120 2.60 -10.92 -16.64
N GLY A 121 1.31 -10.89 -16.27
CA GLY A 121 0.40 -12.02 -16.39
C GLY A 121 0.58 -13.08 -15.31
N THR A 122 1.22 -12.73 -14.20
CA THR A 122 1.39 -13.59 -13.02
C THR A 122 0.86 -12.90 -11.75
N MET A 123 0.83 -13.63 -10.64
CA MET A 123 0.51 -13.06 -9.32
C MET A 123 1.64 -12.17 -8.77
N GLN A 124 2.77 -12.09 -9.46
CA GLN A 124 3.94 -11.30 -9.07
C GLN A 124 4.25 -10.24 -10.12
N PRO A 125 3.44 -9.17 -10.21
CA PRO A 125 3.77 -8.03 -11.02
C PRO A 125 5.03 -7.36 -10.47
N ARG A 126 5.73 -6.61 -11.29
CA ARG A 126 6.83 -5.77 -10.84
C ARG A 126 6.27 -4.57 -10.08
N ARG A 127 6.89 -4.17 -8.96
CA ARG A 127 6.37 -3.21 -8.00
C ARG A 127 7.31 -2.05 -7.77
N PHE A 128 6.76 -0.85 -7.73
CA PHE A 128 7.45 0.40 -7.45
C PHE A 128 6.64 1.22 -6.47
N PHE A 129 7.22 1.56 -5.33
CA PHE A 129 6.60 2.46 -4.35
C PHE A 129 7.05 3.89 -4.62
N PHE A 130 6.11 4.81 -4.66
CA PHE A 130 6.35 6.25 -4.67
C PHE A 130 5.84 6.80 -3.35
N ASP A 131 6.79 7.22 -2.52
CA ASP A 131 6.63 7.54 -1.11
C ASP A 131 6.10 6.37 -0.24
N MET A 132 6.29 6.48 1.06
CA MET A 132 5.89 5.45 2.03
C MET A 132 5.44 6.12 3.33
N GLY A 133 4.38 6.90 3.24
CA GLY A 133 3.81 7.62 4.37
C GLY A 133 3.16 6.70 5.40
N ASN A 134 2.84 7.25 6.55
CA ASN A 134 2.29 6.51 7.68
C ASN A 134 1.00 5.75 7.34
N GLY A 135 0.95 4.46 7.65
CA GLY A 135 -0.20 3.57 7.43
C GLY A 135 -0.25 2.94 6.04
N SER A 136 0.64 3.32 5.11
CA SER A 136 0.69 2.78 3.75
C SER A 136 1.02 1.29 3.72
N ILE A 137 1.92 0.84 4.59
CA ILE A 137 2.29 -0.59 4.70
C ILE A 137 1.13 -1.43 5.21
N ARG A 138 0.34 -0.93 6.17
CA ARG A 138 -0.87 -1.60 6.62
C ARG A 138 -1.82 -1.84 5.44
N ASN A 139 -2.01 -0.84 4.60
CA ASN A 139 -2.86 -0.93 3.42
C ASN A 139 -2.28 -1.86 2.36
N ALA A 140 -0.97 -1.82 2.10
CA ALA A 140 -0.31 -2.75 1.19
C ALA A 140 -0.47 -4.22 1.64
N ILE A 141 -0.27 -4.52 2.92
CA ILE A 141 -0.48 -5.87 3.47
C ILE A 141 -1.95 -6.30 3.36
N ALA A 142 -2.90 -5.42 3.64
CA ALA A 142 -4.32 -5.70 3.47
C ALA A 142 -4.70 -5.97 2.01
N LEU A 143 -4.02 -5.32 1.05
CA LEU A 143 -4.14 -5.60 -0.39
C LEU A 143 -3.46 -6.90 -0.82
N GLN A 144 -2.92 -7.67 0.11
CA GLN A 144 -2.21 -8.93 -0.14
C GLN A 144 -0.88 -8.73 -0.91
N VAL A 145 -0.24 -7.58 -0.73
CA VAL A 145 1.13 -7.34 -1.22
C VAL A 145 2.11 -7.90 -0.18
N PRO A 146 2.90 -8.94 -0.50
CA PRO A 146 3.86 -9.50 0.45
C PRO A 146 4.99 -8.51 0.72
N ALA A 147 5.28 -8.23 1.99
CA ALA A 147 6.38 -7.34 2.37
C ALA A 147 7.74 -7.73 1.76
N PRO A 148 8.10 -9.04 1.64
CA PRO A 148 9.32 -9.47 0.97
C PRO A 148 9.48 -9.01 -0.48
N LEU A 149 8.37 -8.67 -1.15
CA LEU A 149 8.35 -8.25 -2.56
C LEU A 149 8.32 -6.72 -2.72
N ILE A 150 8.51 -5.98 -1.65
CA ILE A 150 8.70 -4.52 -1.66
C ILE A 150 10.19 -4.25 -1.76
N ASN A 151 10.67 -3.94 -2.96
CA ASN A 151 12.10 -3.84 -3.22
C ASN A 151 12.57 -2.47 -3.70
N ASP A 152 11.71 -1.70 -4.38
CA ASP A 152 12.06 -0.43 -5.00
C ASP A 152 11.18 0.70 -4.47
N ILE A 153 11.78 1.67 -3.77
CA ILE A 153 11.07 2.79 -3.14
C ILE A 153 11.67 4.11 -3.62
N PHE A 154 10.84 4.98 -4.15
CA PHE A 154 11.19 6.32 -4.63
C PHE A 154 10.63 7.36 -3.67
N LEU A 155 11.48 8.10 -2.99
CA LEU A 155 11.10 9.17 -2.08
C LEU A 155 11.11 10.50 -2.80
N SER A 156 9.96 11.19 -2.83
CA SER A 156 9.87 12.52 -3.43
C SER A 156 10.63 13.56 -2.62
N HIS A 157 10.54 13.49 -1.30
CA HIS A 157 11.26 14.32 -0.34
C HIS A 157 11.22 13.68 1.06
N LEU A 158 11.75 14.36 2.06
CA LEU A 158 11.99 13.79 3.39
C LEU A 158 11.09 14.37 4.49
N HIS A 159 9.85 14.77 4.19
CA HIS A 159 8.83 14.97 5.20
C HIS A 159 8.30 13.62 5.69
N SER A 160 7.98 13.53 6.97
CA SER A 160 7.64 12.25 7.62
C SER A 160 6.37 11.60 7.07
N ASP A 161 5.43 12.36 6.59
CA ASP A 161 4.20 11.87 5.95
C ASP A 161 4.45 11.21 4.58
N HIS A 162 5.70 11.26 4.06
CA HIS A 162 6.16 10.58 2.85
C HIS A 162 7.07 9.38 3.10
N PHE A 163 7.59 9.17 4.32
CA PHE A 163 8.48 8.03 4.58
C PHE A 163 8.27 7.33 5.93
N ALA A 164 7.31 7.74 6.76
CA ALA A 164 7.20 7.26 8.15
C ALA A 164 7.03 5.73 8.29
N ASP A 165 6.51 5.03 7.31
CA ASP A 165 6.41 3.57 7.34
C ASP A 165 7.71 2.86 6.92
N LEU A 166 8.65 3.54 6.30
CA LEU A 166 9.91 2.94 5.85
C LEU A 166 10.75 2.39 7.02
N PRO A 167 11.02 3.14 8.11
CA PRO A 167 11.76 2.63 9.26
C PRO A 167 11.05 1.46 9.97
N TYR A 168 9.74 1.37 9.89
CA TYR A 168 8.99 0.25 10.42
C TYR A 168 9.04 -0.97 9.50
N MET A 169 8.90 -0.76 8.21
CA MET A 169 8.76 -1.84 7.22
C MET A 169 10.07 -2.60 6.98
N TYR A 170 11.20 -1.90 6.79
CA TYR A 170 12.41 -2.53 6.26
C TYR A 170 12.96 -3.68 7.13
N PRO A 171 13.02 -3.59 8.48
CA PRO A 171 13.55 -4.69 9.28
C PRO A 171 12.57 -5.87 9.33
N PHE A 172 11.26 -5.62 9.35
CA PHE A 172 10.26 -6.69 9.28
C PHE A 172 10.19 -7.34 7.91
N ARG A 173 10.49 -6.60 6.83
CA ARG A 173 10.62 -7.16 5.50
C ARG A 173 11.71 -8.23 5.44
N ALA A 174 12.89 -7.92 5.97
CA ALA A 174 14.01 -8.85 6.05
C ALA A 174 13.63 -10.11 6.86
N PHE A 175 13.06 -9.91 8.04
CA PHE A 175 12.60 -11.02 8.90
C PHE A 175 11.51 -11.88 8.23
N SER A 176 10.69 -11.30 7.37
CA SER A 176 9.59 -11.97 6.69
C SER A 176 9.99 -12.69 5.39
N GLY A 177 11.26 -12.71 5.02
CA GLY A 177 11.73 -13.40 3.82
C GLY A 177 12.17 -12.49 2.67
N GLY A 178 12.30 -11.19 2.90
CA GLY A 178 12.90 -10.24 1.96
C GLY A 178 14.43 -10.28 2.05
N PHE A 179 15.06 -11.26 1.42
CA PHE A 179 16.49 -11.55 1.54
C PHE A 179 17.39 -10.76 0.59
N GLU A 180 16.81 -9.99 -0.31
CA GLU A 180 17.53 -9.03 -1.16
C GLU A 180 17.67 -7.69 -0.44
N ALA A 181 18.67 -6.91 -0.80
CA ALA A 181 18.80 -5.54 -0.34
C ALA A 181 17.59 -4.69 -0.77
N LEU A 182 17.12 -3.84 0.13
CA LEU A 182 16.09 -2.86 -0.19
C LEU A 182 16.72 -1.72 -1.00
N ARG A 183 16.12 -1.33 -2.10
CA ARG A 183 16.58 -0.22 -2.94
C ARG A 183 15.75 1.04 -2.66
N VAL A 184 16.42 2.10 -2.25
CA VAL A 184 15.80 3.40 -1.99
C VAL A 184 16.42 4.45 -2.91
N TYR A 185 15.57 5.13 -3.66
CA TYR A 185 15.92 6.21 -4.57
C TYR A 185 15.38 7.51 -3.98
N GLY A 186 16.22 8.52 -3.85
CA GLY A 186 15.76 9.77 -3.30
C GLY A 186 16.74 10.92 -3.55
N PRO A 187 16.27 12.16 -3.39
CA PRO A 187 17.05 13.33 -3.67
C PRO A 187 18.16 13.57 -2.65
N SER A 188 19.24 14.20 -3.09
CA SER A 188 20.15 14.89 -2.20
C SER A 188 19.46 16.12 -1.60
N GLY A 189 19.91 16.54 -0.42
CA GLY A 189 19.50 17.83 0.11
C GLY A 189 20.41 18.97 -0.37
N ARG A 190 20.13 20.18 0.12
CA ARG A 190 21.03 21.32 -0.05
C ARG A 190 22.39 21.08 0.59
N THR A 191 22.43 20.32 1.68
CA THR A 191 23.63 19.82 2.33
C THR A 191 23.51 18.31 2.51
N PRO A 192 24.63 17.57 2.69
CA PRO A 192 24.58 16.11 2.87
C PRO A 192 23.67 15.65 3.99
N GLU A 193 23.53 16.44 5.07
CA GLU A 193 22.70 16.12 6.24
C GLU A 193 21.20 16.14 5.93
N LEU A 194 20.81 16.80 4.84
CA LEU A 194 19.41 16.91 4.39
C LEU A 194 19.09 15.93 3.25
N GLY A 195 20.03 15.05 2.90
CA GLY A 195 19.87 14.08 1.82
C GLY A 195 19.37 12.73 2.26
N THR A 196 18.91 11.96 1.29
CA THR A 196 18.36 10.60 1.48
C THR A 196 19.37 9.64 2.12
N LYS A 197 20.65 9.68 1.71
CA LYS A 197 21.71 8.83 2.32
C LYS A 197 21.87 9.07 3.80
N HIS A 198 21.84 10.34 4.20
CA HIS A 198 21.95 10.71 5.61
C HIS A 198 20.74 10.22 6.40
N MET A 199 19.55 10.44 5.89
CA MET A 199 18.31 9.96 6.51
C MET A 199 18.33 8.44 6.69
N ILE A 200 18.65 7.67 5.65
CA ILE A 200 18.72 6.19 5.72
C ILE A 200 19.77 5.72 6.72
N LYS A 201 20.94 6.35 6.76
CA LYS A 201 21.97 6.03 7.76
C LYS A 201 21.42 6.13 9.18
N HIS A 202 20.77 7.25 9.52
CA HIS A 202 20.24 7.47 10.87
C HIS A 202 18.99 6.64 11.16
N MET A 203 18.20 6.34 10.15
CA MET A 203 17.11 5.38 10.26
C MET A 203 17.61 3.98 10.66
N ARG A 204 18.71 3.49 10.07
CA ARG A 204 19.34 2.24 10.47
C ARG A 204 19.89 2.30 11.89
N GLU A 205 20.55 3.40 12.26
CA GLU A 205 21.05 3.60 13.65
C GLU A 205 19.89 3.56 14.66
N MET A 206 18.76 4.17 14.35
CA MET A 206 17.55 4.12 15.19
C MET A 206 17.01 2.69 15.32
N ASN A 207 17.11 1.89 14.28
CA ASN A 207 16.61 0.52 14.25
C ASN A 207 17.65 -0.54 14.71
N ARG A 208 18.84 -0.14 15.17
CA ARG A 208 19.92 -1.06 15.57
C ARG A 208 19.45 -2.14 16.55
N TRP A 209 18.67 -1.77 17.57
CA TRP A 209 18.15 -2.75 18.52
C TRP A 209 17.31 -3.83 17.84
N HIS A 210 16.48 -3.44 16.85
CA HIS A 210 15.68 -4.39 16.08
C HIS A 210 16.56 -5.28 15.20
N GLU A 211 17.50 -4.69 14.47
CA GLU A 211 18.42 -5.45 13.62
C GLU A 211 19.22 -6.50 14.42
N GLU A 212 19.78 -6.10 15.56
CA GLU A 212 20.54 -6.97 16.44
C GLU A 212 19.69 -8.06 17.11
N SER A 213 18.40 -7.79 17.37
CA SER A 213 17.47 -8.76 17.96
C SER A 213 17.22 -9.97 17.05
N PHE A 214 17.37 -9.83 15.75
CA PHE A 214 17.07 -10.87 14.77
C PHE A 214 18.28 -11.31 13.95
N ASN A 215 19.49 -10.87 14.30
CA ASN A 215 20.72 -11.19 13.56
C ASN A 215 21.06 -12.69 13.54
N VAL A 216 20.45 -13.48 14.39
CA VAL A 216 20.57 -14.96 14.42
C VAL A 216 19.76 -15.65 13.32
N ASN A 217 18.86 -14.93 12.67
CA ASN A 217 18.07 -15.48 11.57
C ASN A 217 18.82 -15.31 10.24
N PRO A 218 18.78 -16.30 9.35
CA PRO A 218 19.37 -16.15 8.02
C PRO A 218 18.49 -15.21 7.19
N MET A 219 18.92 -13.95 7.04
CA MET A 219 18.18 -12.91 6.31
C MET A 219 18.88 -12.45 5.01
N GLY A 220 19.98 -13.11 4.61
CA GLY A 220 20.74 -12.67 3.43
C GLY A 220 21.10 -11.20 3.52
N ASP A 221 20.89 -10.46 2.44
CA ASP A 221 21.10 -9.01 2.37
C ASP A 221 19.86 -8.19 2.75
N GLY A 222 18.84 -8.83 3.37
CA GLY A 222 17.55 -8.21 3.65
C GLY A 222 17.59 -6.98 4.55
N LEU A 223 18.61 -6.87 5.41
CA LEU A 223 18.85 -5.69 6.25
C LEU A 223 19.72 -4.63 5.55
N GLU A 224 20.28 -4.93 4.38
CA GLU A 224 21.01 -3.92 3.62
C GLU A 224 20.05 -3.02 2.83
N ILE A 225 20.44 -1.75 2.73
CA ILE A 225 19.71 -0.75 1.97
C ILE A 225 20.67 -0.11 0.97
N GLU A 226 20.39 -0.34 -0.31
CA GLU A 226 21.08 0.31 -1.41
C GLU A 226 20.43 1.67 -1.67
N VAL A 227 21.17 2.74 -1.44
CA VAL A 227 20.65 4.10 -1.62
C VAL A 227 21.21 4.72 -2.91
N THR A 228 20.33 4.99 -3.85
CA THR A 228 20.61 5.84 -5.01
C THR A 228 20.18 7.26 -4.69
N GLU A 229 21.11 8.06 -4.18
CA GLU A 229 20.90 9.48 -3.98
C GLU A 229 21.36 10.24 -5.21
N PHE A 230 20.44 11.01 -5.80
CA PHE A 230 20.69 11.80 -7.01
C PHE A 230 20.73 13.31 -6.70
N ASP A 231 21.39 14.07 -7.55
CA ASP A 231 21.38 15.55 -7.44
C ASP A 231 19.96 16.06 -7.69
N TRP A 232 19.31 16.58 -6.65
CA TRP A 232 17.95 17.09 -6.70
C TRP A 232 17.76 18.22 -7.76
N LYS A 233 18.82 18.89 -8.16
CA LYS A 233 18.79 19.98 -9.18
C LYS A 233 18.77 19.48 -10.61
N GLU A 234 19.07 18.22 -10.83
CA GLU A 234 19.12 17.66 -12.16
C GLU A 234 17.72 17.60 -12.77
N GLU A 235 17.56 18.19 -13.96
CA GLU A 235 16.34 18.13 -14.72
C GLU A 235 16.31 16.89 -15.61
N ASN A 236 15.28 16.07 -15.48
CA ASN A 236 15.06 14.86 -16.27
C ASN A 236 16.16 13.80 -16.09
N GLY A 237 16.80 13.78 -14.92
CA GLY A 237 17.81 12.79 -14.57
C GLY A 237 17.23 11.39 -14.49
N ILE A 238 18.03 10.40 -14.92
CA ILE A 238 17.61 8.98 -14.83
C ILE A 238 18.06 8.43 -13.49
N VAL A 239 17.12 8.00 -12.66
CA VAL A 239 17.39 7.39 -11.35
C VAL A 239 17.23 5.87 -11.36
N TYR A 240 16.53 5.34 -12.35
CA TYR A 240 16.32 3.92 -12.55
C TYR A 240 16.19 3.61 -14.04
N ASN A 241 16.88 2.56 -14.51
CA ASN A 241 16.79 2.09 -15.88
C ASN A 241 17.10 0.59 -15.92
N LYS A 242 16.06 -0.23 -15.89
CA LYS A 242 16.21 -1.68 -15.89
C LYS A 242 14.96 -2.35 -16.46
N ASP A 243 15.17 -3.38 -17.30
CA ASP A 243 14.12 -4.27 -17.81
C ASP A 243 12.92 -3.50 -18.42
N GLY A 244 13.21 -2.56 -19.33
CA GLY A 244 12.19 -1.79 -20.05
C GLY A 244 11.43 -0.77 -19.19
N VAL A 245 11.93 -0.46 -17.98
CA VAL A 245 11.39 0.60 -17.12
C VAL A 245 12.44 1.66 -16.88
N VAL A 246 12.08 2.90 -17.14
CA VAL A 246 12.91 4.07 -16.88
C VAL A 246 12.18 4.98 -15.89
N VAL A 247 12.85 5.35 -14.79
CA VAL A 247 12.34 6.39 -13.89
C VAL A 247 13.26 7.61 -13.96
N ARG A 248 12.64 8.75 -14.22
CA ARG A 248 13.28 10.07 -14.31
C ARG A 248 12.78 10.97 -13.21
N HIS A 249 13.57 11.97 -12.85
CA HIS A 249 13.21 12.98 -11.86
C HIS A 249 13.46 14.40 -12.36
N TRP A 250 12.89 15.38 -11.67
CA TRP A 250 13.15 16.80 -11.79
C TRP A 250 12.88 17.53 -10.48
N PRO A 251 13.54 18.70 -10.24
CA PRO A 251 13.38 19.44 -9.00
C PRO A 251 11.96 20.00 -8.83
N ARG A 252 11.54 20.07 -7.57
CA ARG A 252 10.31 20.72 -7.13
C ARG A 252 10.62 21.87 -6.16
N SER A 253 9.82 22.92 -6.22
CA SER A 253 9.88 24.01 -5.23
C SER A 253 8.96 23.67 -4.05
N HIS A 254 9.57 23.32 -2.93
CA HIS A 254 8.88 23.03 -1.68
C HIS A 254 9.58 23.76 -0.52
N VAL A 255 9.20 23.48 0.74
CA VAL A 255 9.68 24.23 1.94
C VAL A 255 11.21 24.16 2.10
N LYS A 256 11.83 23.10 1.63
CA LYS A 256 13.29 22.90 1.61
C LYS A 256 13.74 22.44 0.23
N ASP A 257 14.97 22.82 -0.11
CA ASP A 257 15.65 22.31 -1.31
C ASP A 257 15.86 20.79 -1.16
N GLY A 258 15.55 20.05 -2.21
CA GLY A 258 15.66 18.59 -2.26
C GLY A 258 14.37 17.89 -2.63
N ALA A 259 13.22 18.56 -2.74
CA ALA A 259 12.01 17.93 -3.25
C ALA A 259 12.11 17.64 -4.75
N SER A 260 11.60 16.48 -5.17
CA SER A 260 11.68 15.99 -6.55
C SER A 260 10.38 15.32 -6.98
N ALA A 261 10.06 15.48 -8.25
CA ALA A 261 9.00 14.73 -8.93
C ALA A 261 9.59 13.56 -9.72
N TYR A 262 8.74 12.60 -10.09
CA TYR A 262 9.13 11.42 -10.83
C TYR A 262 8.24 11.17 -12.03
N ARG A 263 8.83 10.58 -13.08
CA ARG A 263 8.12 9.94 -14.18
C ARG A 263 8.66 8.53 -14.38
N LEU A 264 7.78 7.55 -14.32
CA LEU A 264 8.03 6.18 -14.73
C LEU A 264 7.51 5.99 -16.16
N ASP A 265 8.39 5.59 -17.07
CA ASP A 265 8.04 5.14 -18.40
C ASP A 265 8.27 3.62 -18.49
N TRP A 266 7.22 2.88 -18.79
CA TRP A 266 7.29 1.44 -19.05
C TRP A 266 7.24 1.20 -20.56
N GLU A 267 8.43 1.05 -21.13
CA GLU A 267 8.64 1.03 -22.58
C GLU A 267 7.92 -0.13 -23.28
N ASP A 268 7.96 -1.34 -22.70
CA ASP A 268 7.34 -2.53 -23.28
C ASP A 268 5.83 -2.40 -23.47
N ALA A 269 5.15 -1.76 -22.54
CA ALA A 269 3.72 -1.50 -22.62
C ALA A 269 3.40 -0.13 -23.24
N GLY A 270 4.39 0.76 -23.32
CA GLY A 270 4.26 2.15 -23.73
C GLY A 270 3.35 2.93 -22.77
N LEU A 271 3.36 2.62 -21.49
CA LEU A 271 2.58 3.29 -20.43
C LEU A 271 3.48 4.14 -19.56
N SER A 272 2.91 5.19 -18.98
CA SER A 272 3.65 6.12 -18.15
C SER A 272 2.85 6.60 -16.94
N PHE A 273 3.58 6.82 -15.84
CA PHE A 273 3.07 7.32 -14.57
C PHE A 273 3.92 8.50 -14.10
N VAL A 274 3.28 9.54 -13.58
CA VAL A 274 3.93 10.72 -12.99
C VAL A 274 3.44 10.91 -11.56
N TRP A 275 4.38 11.16 -10.65
CA TRP A 275 4.14 11.66 -9.29
C TRP A 275 4.91 12.95 -9.09
N THR A 276 4.20 14.05 -8.82
CA THR A 276 4.86 15.36 -8.66
C THR A 276 5.60 15.51 -7.34
N GLY A 277 5.31 14.67 -6.33
CA GLY A 277 5.67 15.04 -4.96
C GLY A 277 4.98 16.33 -4.54
N ASP A 278 5.37 16.84 -3.40
CA ASP A 278 4.90 18.13 -2.90
C ASP A 278 5.65 19.27 -3.58
N GLY A 279 4.99 20.39 -3.76
CA GLY A 279 5.59 21.59 -4.31
C GLY A 279 4.62 22.48 -5.07
N ARG A 280 5.04 23.67 -5.35
CA ARG A 280 4.27 24.60 -6.17
C ARG A 280 4.04 24.05 -7.58
N PRO A 281 2.95 24.44 -8.25
CA PRO A 281 2.82 24.19 -9.68
C PRO A 281 4.01 24.80 -10.43
N ASP A 282 4.61 24.06 -11.34
CA ASP A 282 5.81 24.48 -12.08
C ASP A 282 5.80 24.00 -13.53
N GLU A 283 6.64 24.66 -14.34
CA GLU A 283 6.77 24.38 -15.77
C GLU A 283 7.45 23.02 -16.05
N LEU A 284 8.31 22.56 -15.14
CA LEU A 284 9.02 21.28 -15.31
C LEU A 284 8.06 20.12 -15.19
N SER A 285 7.13 20.18 -14.22
CA SER A 285 6.07 19.17 -14.06
C SER A 285 5.13 19.14 -15.27
N ALA A 286 4.78 20.30 -15.82
CA ALA A 286 4.01 20.37 -17.06
C ALA A 286 4.78 19.79 -18.26
N LYS A 287 6.08 20.12 -18.37
CA LYS A 287 6.98 19.70 -19.45
C LYS A 287 7.24 18.18 -19.44
N TYR A 288 7.72 17.66 -18.29
CA TYR A 288 8.13 16.26 -18.19
C TYR A 288 6.96 15.32 -17.93
N GLY A 289 5.85 15.83 -17.40
CA GLY A 289 4.59 15.09 -17.28
C GLY A 289 3.76 15.05 -18.55
N LYS A 290 4.18 15.73 -19.64
CA LYS A 290 3.39 15.85 -20.86
C LYS A 290 3.03 14.49 -21.45
N GLY A 291 1.73 14.32 -21.75
CA GLY A 291 1.18 13.12 -22.37
C GLY A 291 1.28 11.85 -21.53
N ALA A 292 1.49 11.96 -20.22
CA ALA A 292 1.50 10.81 -19.33
C ALA A 292 0.14 10.09 -19.35
N ASP A 293 0.16 8.76 -19.20
CA ASP A 293 -1.09 8.02 -19.03
C ASP A 293 -1.76 8.38 -17.70
N VAL A 294 -0.97 8.45 -16.63
CA VAL A 294 -1.42 8.88 -15.31
C VAL A 294 -0.53 9.99 -14.79
N PHE A 295 -1.12 11.10 -14.44
CA PHE A 295 -0.42 12.23 -13.83
C PHE A 295 -1.00 12.48 -12.44
N VAL A 296 -0.23 12.16 -11.40
CA VAL A 296 -0.62 12.40 -10.01
C VAL A 296 0.02 13.68 -9.51
N SER A 297 -0.80 14.61 -9.05
CA SER A 297 -0.41 15.86 -8.39
C SER A 297 -0.87 15.82 -6.94
N GLU A 298 -0.15 16.48 -6.05
CA GLU A 298 -0.75 16.92 -4.81
C GLU A 298 -1.87 17.92 -5.08
N GLY A 299 -2.74 18.15 -4.09
CA GLY A 299 -3.77 19.16 -4.17
C GLY A 299 -4.23 19.59 -2.78
N THR A 300 -4.38 20.89 -2.58
CA THR A 300 -4.91 21.44 -1.34
C THR A 300 -5.95 22.52 -1.60
N ILE A 301 -6.80 22.75 -0.63
CA ILE A 301 -7.73 23.88 -0.63
C ILE A 301 -7.00 25.15 -0.16
N ASP A 302 -7.58 26.32 -0.40
CA ASP A 302 -7.00 27.58 0.05
C ASP A 302 -6.74 27.61 1.55
N THR A 303 -5.70 28.34 1.96
CA THR A 303 -5.25 28.40 3.36
C THR A 303 -6.33 28.91 4.33
N PRO A 304 -7.13 29.93 4.03
CA PRO A 304 -8.22 30.35 4.91
C PRO A 304 -9.23 29.23 5.22
N THR A 305 -9.63 28.50 4.21
CA THR A 305 -10.57 27.36 4.37
C THR A 305 -9.91 26.24 5.16
N LEU A 306 -8.68 25.85 4.82
CA LEU A 306 -7.92 24.82 5.52
C LEU A 306 -7.72 25.14 7.00
N SER A 307 -7.38 26.40 7.32
CA SER A 307 -7.20 26.86 8.68
C SER A 307 -8.49 26.76 9.50
N SER A 308 -9.63 27.08 8.89
CA SER A 308 -10.91 27.12 9.60
C SER A 308 -11.40 25.75 10.03
N TYR A 309 -11.18 24.71 9.24
CA TYR A 309 -11.75 23.41 9.55
C TYR A 309 -10.72 22.35 10.04
N LYS A 310 -9.44 22.48 9.71
CA LYS A 310 -8.44 21.45 10.02
C LYS A 310 -7.34 21.94 10.95
N LEU A 311 -6.74 23.08 10.68
CA LEU A 311 -5.56 23.53 11.38
C LEU A 311 -5.86 24.27 12.69
N GLY A 312 -7.05 24.86 12.80
CA GLY A 312 -7.50 25.52 14.01
C GLY A 312 -6.67 26.74 14.44
N ALA A 313 -5.94 27.34 13.50
CA ALA A 313 -5.05 28.48 13.75
C ALA A 313 -5.28 29.55 12.68
N PRO A 314 -4.94 30.84 12.96
CA PRO A 314 -5.09 31.91 12.00
C PRO A 314 -4.42 31.63 10.66
N PRO A 315 -5.04 31.93 9.52
CA PRO A 315 -4.48 31.64 8.18
C PRO A 315 -3.08 32.20 7.98
N GLU A 316 -2.79 33.36 8.52
CA GLU A 316 -1.52 34.06 8.38
C GLU A 316 -0.30 33.26 8.91
N LEU A 317 -0.56 32.28 9.78
CA LEU A 317 0.49 31.37 10.27
C LEU A 317 0.85 30.30 9.23
N TRP A 318 -0.03 30.01 8.27
CA TRP A 318 0.10 28.92 7.34
C TRP A 318 0.30 29.33 5.88
N GLU A 319 -0.02 30.60 5.53
CA GLU A 319 0.15 31.10 4.15
C GLU A 319 1.54 30.82 3.60
N TYR A 320 2.58 30.99 4.42
CA TYR A 320 3.95 30.76 3.99
C TYR A 320 4.23 29.29 3.65
N THR A 321 3.63 28.33 4.35
CA THR A 321 3.87 26.90 4.11
C THR A 321 2.87 26.27 3.15
N ILE A 322 1.65 26.76 3.11
CA ILE A 322 0.61 26.19 2.26
C ILE A 322 0.56 26.88 0.90
N ASP A 323 0.23 28.17 0.84
CA ASP A 323 0.04 28.86 -0.44
C ASP A 323 1.33 28.97 -1.27
N ILE A 324 2.48 29.10 -0.60
CA ILE A 324 3.76 29.29 -1.29
C ILE A 324 4.38 27.97 -1.74
N PHE A 325 4.14 26.88 -1.02
CA PHE A 325 4.88 25.64 -1.23
C PHE A 325 4.03 24.41 -1.60
N HIS A 326 2.72 24.57 -1.79
CA HIS A 326 1.83 23.51 -2.24
C HIS A 326 1.03 23.88 -3.49
N THR A 327 0.42 22.89 -4.10
CA THR A 327 -0.41 23.05 -5.30
C THR A 327 -1.88 23.12 -4.91
N MET A 328 -2.55 24.25 -5.14
CA MET A 328 -4.00 24.38 -4.95
C MET A 328 -4.74 23.54 -6.00
N TYR A 329 -5.99 23.12 -5.71
CA TYR A 329 -6.78 22.28 -6.62
C TYR A 329 -6.96 22.92 -8.01
N TYR A 330 -7.24 24.22 -8.11
CA TYR A 330 -7.32 24.91 -9.40
C TYR A 330 -5.99 24.86 -10.16
N ALA A 331 -4.86 24.92 -9.45
CA ALA A 331 -3.54 24.86 -10.03
C ALA A 331 -3.16 23.43 -10.46
N ALA A 332 -3.61 22.40 -9.75
CA ALA A 332 -3.51 21.03 -10.21
C ALA A 332 -4.28 20.83 -11.53
N GLY A 333 -5.49 21.36 -11.63
CA GLY A 333 -6.27 21.42 -12.89
C GLY A 333 -5.50 22.14 -14.01
N TYR A 334 -4.80 23.23 -13.69
CA TYR A 334 -3.97 23.92 -14.66
C TYR A 334 -2.76 23.08 -15.11
N LEU A 335 -2.09 22.38 -14.20
CA LEU A 335 -1.02 21.43 -14.56
C LEU A 335 -1.52 20.33 -15.50
N PHE A 336 -2.68 19.74 -15.22
CA PHE A 336 -3.29 18.75 -16.11
C PHE A 336 -3.59 19.33 -17.48
N LYS A 337 -4.09 20.56 -17.57
CA LYS A 337 -4.31 21.26 -18.81
C LYS A 337 -3.02 21.47 -19.62
N GLN A 338 -1.90 21.76 -18.98
CA GLN A 338 -0.62 21.92 -19.65
C GLN A 338 0.01 20.57 -20.04
N ALA A 339 -0.06 19.59 -19.15
CA ALA A 339 0.54 18.28 -19.35
C ALA A 339 -0.28 17.36 -20.27
N GLN A 340 -1.60 17.55 -20.36
CA GLN A 340 -2.53 16.74 -21.16
C GLN A 340 -2.41 15.24 -20.90
N PRO A 341 -2.54 14.75 -19.65
CA PRO A 341 -2.51 13.33 -19.35
C PRO A 341 -3.81 12.66 -19.84
N ARG A 342 -3.81 11.32 -19.94
CA ARG A 342 -5.05 10.56 -20.15
C ARG A 342 -5.97 10.63 -18.93
N ILE A 343 -5.37 10.63 -17.71
CA ILE A 343 -6.08 10.92 -16.45
C ILE A 343 -5.19 11.72 -15.51
N GLY A 344 -5.74 12.80 -14.93
CA GLY A 344 -5.18 13.47 -13.77
C GLY A 344 -5.63 12.80 -12.47
N CYS A 345 -4.76 12.72 -11.49
CA CYS A 345 -5.12 12.22 -10.16
C CYS A 345 -4.67 13.23 -9.11
N ILE A 346 -5.46 13.38 -8.05
CA ILE A 346 -5.08 14.17 -6.88
C ILE A 346 -4.74 13.21 -5.74
N CYS A 347 -3.53 13.32 -5.21
CA CYS A 347 -3.07 12.63 -4.01
C CYS A 347 -2.45 13.67 -3.07
N HIS A 348 -2.19 13.35 -1.81
CA HIS A 348 -1.76 14.31 -0.82
C HIS A 348 -2.75 15.48 -0.68
N TYR A 349 -3.95 15.17 -0.22
CA TYR A 349 -5.05 16.12 -0.06
C TYR A 349 -5.88 15.80 1.18
N GLU A 350 -6.63 16.78 1.64
CA GLU A 350 -7.50 16.62 2.79
C GLU A 350 -8.91 16.19 2.37
N TRP A 351 -9.34 15.07 2.93
CA TRP A 351 -10.73 14.63 2.89
C TRP A 351 -11.49 15.15 4.10
N SER A 352 -12.46 16.01 3.90
CA SER A 352 -13.22 16.60 4.99
C SER A 352 -14.55 15.89 5.28
N GLY A 353 -15.09 15.19 4.31
CA GLY A 353 -16.43 14.60 4.40
C GLY A 353 -17.56 15.62 4.60
N SER A 354 -17.27 16.91 4.40
CA SER A 354 -18.11 18.02 4.84
C SER A 354 -18.74 18.84 3.71
N GLY A 355 -18.70 18.33 2.46
CA GLY A 355 -19.21 19.05 1.29
C GLY A 355 -18.17 19.92 0.58
N LEU A 356 -16.96 20.07 1.13
CA LEU A 356 -15.85 20.74 0.47
C LEU A 356 -15.35 19.97 -0.78
N ASP A 357 -15.72 18.69 -0.89
CA ASP A 357 -15.34 17.87 -2.03
C ASP A 357 -15.93 18.38 -3.34
N ALA A 358 -17.17 18.91 -3.31
CA ALA A 358 -17.79 19.50 -4.48
C ALA A 358 -17.05 20.78 -4.92
N GLU A 359 -16.56 21.56 -3.96
CA GLU A 359 -15.75 22.76 -4.21
C GLU A 359 -14.39 22.39 -4.78
N SER A 360 -13.71 21.40 -4.17
CA SER A 360 -12.43 20.88 -4.68
C SER A 360 -12.52 20.36 -6.12
N VAL A 361 -13.60 19.64 -6.43
CA VAL A 361 -13.91 19.22 -7.80
C VAL A 361 -14.13 20.43 -8.73
N ALA A 362 -14.89 21.43 -8.29
CA ALA A 362 -15.13 22.63 -9.08
C ALA A 362 -13.85 23.41 -9.36
N GLU A 363 -12.94 23.50 -8.40
CA GLU A 363 -11.64 24.14 -8.56
C GLU A 363 -10.80 23.44 -9.63
N VAL A 364 -10.64 22.11 -9.55
CA VAL A 364 -9.93 21.36 -10.60
C VAL A 364 -10.58 21.59 -11.96
N ARG A 365 -11.92 21.52 -12.01
CA ARG A 365 -12.72 21.72 -13.23
C ARG A 365 -12.64 23.13 -13.79
N SER A 366 -12.27 24.12 -13.01
CA SER A 366 -12.04 25.48 -13.52
C SER A 366 -10.96 25.55 -14.60
N ASN A 367 -10.04 24.59 -14.66
CA ASN A 367 -8.96 24.54 -15.61
C ASN A 367 -8.87 23.23 -16.42
N TRP A 368 -9.53 22.15 -15.98
CA TRP A 368 -9.37 20.82 -16.58
C TRP A 368 -10.72 20.14 -16.85
N ASP A 369 -11.01 19.87 -18.13
CA ASP A 369 -12.22 19.16 -18.58
C ASP A 369 -12.02 17.67 -18.79
N GLY A 370 -10.78 17.18 -18.77
CA GLY A 370 -10.44 15.78 -18.99
C GLY A 370 -10.77 14.87 -17.80
N LEU A 371 -10.40 13.61 -17.89
CA LEU A 371 -10.59 12.66 -16.79
C LEU A 371 -9.73 13.05 -15.58
N PHE A 372 -10.32 13.00 -14.39
CA PHE A 372 -9.56 13.07 -13.15
C PHE A 372 -10.27 12.34 -12.00
N MET A 373 -9.50 11.99 -10.98
CA MET A 373 -9.98 11.37 -9.75
C MET A 373 -9.17 11.83 -8.53
N PHE A 374 -9.73 11.65 -7.35
CA PHE A 374 -8.99 11.71 -6.08
C PHE A 374 -8.51 10.32 -5.69
N GLY A 375 -7.29 10.22 -5.15
CA GLY A 375 -6.67 8.98 -4.69
C GLY A 375 -7.21 8.42 -3.36
N GLY A 376 -8.24 9.00 -2.80
CA GLY A 376 -8.90 8.64 -1.55
C GLY A 376 -10.30 9.23 -1.46
N PRO A 377 -11.01 9.19 -0.31
CA PRO A 377 -10.65 8.39 0.87
C PRO A 377 -10.62 6.90 0.56
N ASP A 378 -10.17 6.09 1.51
CA ASP A 378 -9.93 4.67 1.32
C ASP A 378 -8.88 4.37 0.20
N VAL A 379 -8.64 3.11 -0.07
CA VAL A 379 -7.67 2.72 -1.09
C VAL A 379 -8.34 2.67 -2.46
N GLN A 380 -8.04 3.66 -3.28
CA GLN A 380 -8.46 3.69 -4.67
C GLN A 380 -7.48 2.90 -5.54
N VAL A 381 -8.00 2.26 -6.56
CA VAL A 381 -7.24 1.42 -7.50
C VAL A 381 -7.50 1.89 -8.92
N LEU A 382 -6.44 2.24 -9.62
CA LEU A 382 -6.49 2.66 -11.01
C LEU A 382 -5.79 1.63 -11.88
N ASN A 383 -6.52 1.04 -12.81
CA ASN A 383 -5.96 0.16 -13.83
C ASN A 383 -5.84 0.92 -15.16
N VAL A 384 -4.73 0.73 -15.82
CA VAL A 384 -4.37 1.44 -17.06
C VAL A 384 -3.83 0.46 -18.08
N SER A 385 -4.44 0.43 -19.25
CA SER A 385 -3.91 -0.21 -20.46
C SER A 385 -3.83 0.82 -21.59
N LYS A 386 -3.31 0.44 -22.75
CA LYS A 386 -3.35 1.31 -23.93
C LYS A 386 -4.76 1.74 -24.30
N ASP A 387 -5.72 0.84 -24.16
CA ASP A 387 -7.07 1.02 -24.68
C ASP A 387 -8.06 1.52 -23.64
N ALA A 388 -7.76 1.35 -22.34
CA ALA A 388 -8.71 1.64 -21.28
C ALA A 388 -8.03 2.13 -19.99
N ILE A 389 -8.77 2.95 -19.25
CA ILE A 389 -8.47 3.37 -17.88
C ILE A 389 -9.75 3.16 -17.08
N TRP A 390 -9.64 2.55 -15.89
CA TRP A 390 -10.78 2.42 -14.99
C TRP A 390 -10.36 2.50 -13.54
N ALA A 391 -11.12 3.23 -12.75
CA ALA A 391 -10.94 3.38 -11.32
C ALA A 391 -11.88 2.45 -10.57
N ARG A 392 -11.39 1.91 -9.46
CA ARG A 392 -12.13 1.02 -8.57
C ARG A 392 -11.77 1.34 -7.13
N GLU A 393 -12.65 1.00 -6.22
CA GLU A 393 -12.36 1.00 -4.79
C GLU A 393 -11.90 -0.40 -4.36
N ALA A 394 -10.87 -0.46 -3.51
CA ALA A 394 -10.45 -1.73 -2.93
C ALA A 394 -11.39 -2.13 -1.80
N LEU A 395 -11.91 -3.35 -1.84
CA LEU A 395 -12.62 -3.94 -0.69
C LEU A 395 -11.60 -4.35 0.36
N MET A 396 -11.24 -3.41 1.23
CA MET A 396 -10.23 -3.62 2.27
C MET A 396 -10.77 -4.57 3.34
N PRO A 397 -10.12 -5.72 3.58
CA PRO A 397 -10.59 -6.66 4.58
C PRO A 397 -10.29 -6.15 5.99
N GLU A 398 -11.29 -6.18 6.88
CA GLU A 398 -11.15 -5.75 8.28
C GLU A 398 -10.19 -6.64 9.09
N GLY A 399 -9.99 -7.87 8.70
CA GLY A 399 -9.21 -8.87 9.47
C GLY A 399 -8.49 -9.87 8.58
N ALA A 400 -8.02 -9.48 7.41
CA ALA A 400 -7.26 -10.38 6.55
C ALA A 400 -5.98 -10.83 7.24
N ALA A 401 -5.71 -12.12 7.17
CA ALA A 401 -4.37 -12.58 7.42
C ALA A 401 -3.43 -11.94 6.38
N PRO A 402 -2.24 -11.54 6.78
CA PRO A 402 -1.23 -11.11 5.82
C PRO A 402 -1.03 -12.22 4.77
N PRO A 403 -0.65 -11.86 3.54
CA PRO A 403 -0.34 -12.86 2.52
C PRO A 403 0.75 -13.79 3.01
N SER A 404 0.77 -15.01 2.48
CA SER A 404 1.88 -15.91 2.79
C SER A 404 3.19 -15.22 2.43
N MET A 405 4.12 -15.21 3.38
CA MET A 405 5.46 -14.64 3.20
C MET A 405 6.41 -15.65 2.56
N ASP A 406 5.99 -16.90 2.41
CA ASP A 406 6.80 -17.91 1.73
C ASP A 406 6.67 -17.72 0.22
N PRO A 407 7.74 -17.28 -0.47
CA PRO A 407 7.69 -17.03 -1.90
C PRO A 407 7.34 -18.27 -2.74
N ARG A 408 7.48 -19.46 -2.18
CA ARG A 408 7.07 -20.71 -2.87
C ARG A 408 5.56 -20.79 -3.09
N TRP A 409 4.77 -20.10 -2.27
CA TRP A 409 3.32 -20.00 -2.42
C TRP A 409 2.88 -19.14 -3.62
N LEU A 410 3.81 -18.36 -4.16
CA LEU A 410 3.58 -17.44 -5.26
C LEU A 410 3.97 -18.05 -6.62
N LEU A 411 4.59 -19.25 -6.62
CA LEU A 411 5.06 -19.91 -7.82
C LEU A 411 3.93 -20.72 -8.50
N LYS A 412 3.95 -20.73 -9.82
CA LYS A 412 3.15 -21.68 -10.59
C LYS A 412 3.71 -23.09 -10.42
N PRO A 413 2.89 -24.15 -10.55
CA PRO A 413 3.39 -25.50 -10.58
C PRO A 413 4.52 -25.66 -11.61
N GLY A 414 5.70 -26.15 -11.17
CA GLY A 414 6.89 -26.30 -12.00
C GLY A 414 7.77 -25.05 -12.16
N GLU A 415 7.36 -23.91 -11.60
CA GLU A 415 8.21 -22.71 -11.58
C GLU A 415 9.18 -22.79 -10.39
N LYS A 416 10.47 -22.55 -10.64
CA LYS A 416 11.51 -22.54 -9.59
C LYS A 416 11.58 -21.16 -8.95
N LEU A 417 11.89 -21.13 -7.65
CA LEU A 417 12.26 -19.89 -6.98
C LEU A 417 13.42 -19.23 -7.73
N PRO A 418 13.39 -17.91 -7.97
CA PRO A 418 14.59 -17.16 -8.33
C PRO A 418 15.71 -17.45 -7.33
N GLU A 419 16.96 -17.53 -7.80
CA GLU A 419 18.11 -17.74 -6.90
C GLU A 419 18.17 -16.70 -5.78
N THR A 420 17.77 -15.48 -6.10
CA THR A 420 17.65 -14.34 -5.16
C THR A 420 16.61 -14.54 -4.06
N MET A 421 15.68 -15.46 -4.23
CA MET A 421 14.64 -15.79 -3.24
C MET A 421 14.91 -17.13 -2.52
N THR A 422 16.04 -17.76 -2.75
CA THR A 422 16.42 -18.94 -1.99
C THR A 422 16.81 -18.55 -0.57
N LEU A 423 16.37 -19.35 0.40
CA LEU A 423 16.78 -19.13 1.78
C LEU A 423 18.31 -19.12 1.86
N PRO A 424 18.92 -18.09 2.45
CA PRO A 424 20.35 -18.09 2.67
C PRO A 424 20.73 -19.33 3.46
N THR A 425 21.82 -20.00 3.05
CA THR A 425 22.34 -21.12 3.82
C THR A 425 22.92 -20.57 5.13
N PRO A 426 22.46 -21.02 6.31
CA PRO A 426 23.03 -20.57 7.55
C PRO A 426 24.53 -20.86 7.58
N THR A 427 25.31 -19.85 7.89
CA THR A 427 26.80 -20.02 8.05
C THR A 427 27.15 -20.79 9.31
N MET A 428 26.19 -21.01 10.19
CA MET A 428 26.35 -21.67 11.48
C MET A 428 25.15 -22.59 11.74
N PRO A 429 25.33 -23.79 12.32
CA PRO A 429 24.25 -24.66 12.75
C PRO A 429 23.26 -23.92 13.68
N ARG A 430 21.98 -24.22 13.56
CA ARG A 430 20.90 -23.53 14.30
C ARG A 430 21.10 -23.58 15.81
N GLU A 431 21.54 -24.72 16.32
CA GLU A 431 21.82 -24.91 17.74
C GLU A 431 22.91 -23.98 18.24
N MET A 432 24.00 -23.81 17.45
CA MET A 432 25.09 -22.89 17.77
C MET A 432 24.66 -21.42 17.69
N GLN A 433 23.77 -21.08 16.75
CA GLN A 433 23.20 -19.72 16.68
C GLN A 433 22.37 -19.41 17.92
N GLN A 434 21.53 -20.33 18.38
CA GLN A 434 20.73 -20.18 19.59
C GLN A 434 21.62 -20.07 20.84
N GLU A 435 22.64 -20.90 20.96
CA GLU A 435 23.58 -20.83 22.08
C GLU A 435 24.37 -19.53 22.11
N GLN A 436 24.77 -19.01 20.94
CA GLN A 436 25.46 -17.73 20.87
C GLN A 436 24.55 -16.58 21.26
N PHE A 437 23.31 -16.59 20.76
CA PHE A 437 22.31 -15.57 21.10
C PHE A 437 22.04 -15.51 22.59
N VAL A 438 21.89 -16.66 23.27
CA VAL A 438 21.69 -16.71 24.72
C VAL A 438 22.94 -16.25 25.47
N ARG A 439 24.16 -16.57 24.97
CA ARG A 439 25.42 -16.12 25.59
C ARG A 439 25.62 -14.61 25.58
N ASP A 440 25.07 -13.95 24.55
CA ASP A 440 25.20 -12.50 24.40
C ASP A 440 24.19 -11.72 25.26
N LEU A 441 23.28 -12.44 25.97
CA LEU A 441 22.34 -11.83 26.89
C LEU A 441 22.91 -11.81 28.31
N GLU A 442 22.94 -10.64 28.94
CA GLU A 442 23.32 -10.51 30.37
C GLU A 442 22.27 -11.14 31.29
N ILE A 443 21.02 -11.20 30.83
CA ILE A 443 19.93 -11.84 31.56
C ILE A 443 19.63 -13.18 30.91
N ASP A 444 19.94 -14.27 31.63
CA ASP A 444 19.59 -15.61 31.20
C ASP A 444 18.05 -15.74 31.10
N PRO A 445 17.49 -15.99 29.89
CA PRO A 445 16.05 -16.10 29.72
C PRO A 445 15.44 -17.30 30.45
N HIS A 446 16.25 -18.30 30.84
CA HIS A 446 15.82 -19.49 31.57
C HIS A 446 15.83 -19.29 33.10
N LYS A 447 16.39 -18.16 33.60
CA LYS A 447 16.58 -17.91 35.02
C LYS A 447 15.27 -17.68 35.78
N TYR A 448 14.31 -17.01 35.15
CA TYR A 448 13.12 -16.51 35.89
C TYR A 448 11.96 -17.49 35.91
N TYR A 449 11.74 -18.21 34.84
CA TYR A 449 10.69 -19.22 34.76
C TYR A 449 11.14 -20.35 33.83
N PRO A 450 11.63 -21.47 34.39
CA PRO A 450 11.97 -22.64 33.57
C PRO A 450 10.77 -23.00 32.67
N PRO A 451 10.99 -23.28 31.41
CA PRO A 451 9.92 -23.55 30.46
C PRO A 451 8.92 -24.63 30.90
N GLY A 452 9.34 -25.56 31.77
CA GLY A 452 8.48 -26.61 32.35
C GLY A 452 7.43 -26.12 33.34
N GLU A 453 7.59 -24.92 33.93
CA GLU A 453 6.68 -24.39 34.93
C GLU A 453 5.45 -23.72 34.34
N TYR A 454 5.59 -23.00 33.23
CA TYR A 454 4.50 -22.23 32.62
C TYR A 454 4.06 -22.75 31.27
N ARG A 455 4.88 -23.50 30.56
CA ARG A 455 4.40 -24.20 29.39
C ARG A 455 3.49 -25.33 29.83
N LYS A 456 2.19 -25.20 29.59
CA LYS A 456 1.39 -26.39 29.39
C LYS A 456 2.20 -27.31 28.48
N PRO A 457 2.33 -28.62 28.81
CA PRO A 457 2.96 -29.55 27.88
C PRO A 457 2.45 -29.17 26.48
N VAL A 458 3.37 -28.79 25.58
CA VAL A 458 2.99 -28.44 24.23
C VAL A 458 2.12 -29.59 23.80
N GLN A 459 0.82 -29.37 23.77
CA GLN A 459 -0.07 -30.32 23.12
C GLN A 459 0.60 -30.48 21.78
N LYS A 460 1.24 -31.59 21.55
CA LYS A 460 1.77 -31.90 20.22
C LYS A 460 0.55 -31.82 19.33
N TRP A 461 0.35 -30.63 18.76
CA TRP A 461 -0.63 -30.50 17.71
C TRP A 461 -0.14 -31.46 16.64
N PRO A 462 -0.85 -32.58 16.41
CA PRO A 462 -0.41 -33.49 15.37
C PRO A 462 -0.24 -32.66 14.11
N GLY A 463 0.96 -32.52 13.61
CA GLY A 463 1.25 -31.81 12.38
C GLY A 463 1.77 -30.38 12.47
N ILE A 464 2.07 -29.81 13.66
CA ILE A 464 2.87 -28.58 13.72
C ILE A 464 4.33 -28.97 13.94
N THR A 465 5.03 -29.18 12.88
CA THR A 465 6.50 -29.15 12.88
C THR A 465 6.92 -27.78 12.36
N LEU A 466 8.01 -27.27 12.88
CA LEU A 466 8.63 -26.03 12.33
C LEU A 466 9.31 -26.29 10.97
N ASN A 467 9.28 -27.53 10.49
CA ASN A 467 9.77 -27.90 9.17
C ASN A 467 8.65 -27.71 8.14
N PRO A 468 8.75 -26.76 7.21
CA PRO A 468 7.74 -26.54 6.19
C PRO A 468 7.41 -27.80 5.36
N ARG A 469 8.42 -28.66 5.08
CA ARG A 469 8.19 -29.93 4.37
C ARG A 469 7.34 -30.90 5.16
N GLU A 470 7.61 -31.05 6.46
CA GLU A 470 6.81 -31.91 7.33
C GLU A 470 5.39 -31.34 7.54
N MET A 471 5.24 -30.01 7.59
CA MET A 471 3.92 -29.37 7.64
C MET A 471 3.11 -29.65 6.38
N LEU A 472 3.73 -29.64 5.22
CA LEU A 472 3.09 -29.90 3.95
C LEU A 472 2.77 -31.41 3.80
N ALA A 473 3.71 -32.30 4.20
CA ALA A 473 3.49 -33.73 4.21
C ALA A 473 2.36 -34.15 5.18
N ALA A 474 2.29 -33.54 6.35
CA ALA A 474 1.19 -33.77 7.32
C ALA A 474 -0.18 -33.33 6.79
N ARG A 475 -0.23 -32.50 5.77
CA ARG A 475 -1.42 -32.04 5.05
C ARG A 475 -1.71 -32.83 3.78
N GLY A 476 -0.97 -33.89 3.54
CA GLY A 476 -1.12 -34.72 2.33
C GLY A 476 -0.56 -34.09 1.06
N ILE A 477 0.18 -33.00 1.16
CA ILE A 477 0.80 -32.32 0.02
C ILE A 477 2.13 -33.00 -0.22
N LYS A 478 2.25 -33.71 -1.34
CA LYS A 478 3.52 -34.28 -1.80
C LYS A 478 4.41 -33.15 -2.32
N ILE A 479 5.59 -33.03 -1.77
CA ILE A 479 6.67 -32.21 -2.31
C ILE A 479 7.53 -33.20 -3.08
N ASP A 480 7.59 -33.05 -4.39
CA ASP A 480 8.52 -33.85 -5.18
C ASP A 480 9.93 -33.38 -4.81
N ASP A 481 10.74 -34.33 -4.38
CA ASP A 481 12.17 -34.14 -4.11
C ASP A 481 12.90 -34.13 -5.47
N ASP A 482 13.01 -32.96 -6.09
CA ASP A 482 13.94 -32.71 -7.20
C ASP A 482 15.05 -31.77 -6.74
#